data_209492f77c08691c0aea3b6f94e1ad21
#
_entry.id   209492f77c08691c0aea3b6f94e1ad21
#
_cell.length_a   1.000
_cell.length_b   1.000
_cell.length_c   1.000
_cell.angle_alpha   90.00
_cell.angle_beta   90.00
_cell.angle_gamma   90.00
#
_symmetry.space_group_name_H-M   'P 1'
#
loop_
_entity.id
_entity.type
_entity.pdbx_description
1 polymer ?
#
loop_
_entity_poly.entity_id
_entity_poly.type
_entity_poly.pdbx_seq_one_letter_code
_entity_poly.pdbx_strand_id
1 'polypeptide(L)'
;SFDFKQLSTMTDHILISQPSKEELTEIGVFQWPIWSCEISEFPWEYSVEESCLILEGDIKVQTDQETVHIKPGDFVIFPSGLKCTWKIIKPVAKHFSFT
;
A
#
# COMPACT_ATOMS: atom_id res chain seq x y z
N SER A 1 5.47 -25.09 12.02
CA SER A 1 4.99 -24.64 10.72
C SER A 1 5.59 -23.30 10.38
N PHE A 2 5.64 -23.01 9.12
CA PHE A 2 6.16 -21.74 8.67
C PHE A 2 5.27 -20.59 9.17
N ASP A 3 5.87 -19.63 9.83
CA ASP A 3 5.11 -18.49 10.34
C ASP A 3 5.21 -17.35 9.32
N PHE A 4 4.22 -17.28 8.47
CA PHE A 4 4.16 -16.27 7.43
C PHE A 4 4.13 -14.85 8.02
N LYS A 5 3.43 -14.68 9.13
CA LYS A 5 3.34 -13.38 9.78
C LYS A 5 4.71 -12.95 10.30
N GLN A 6 5.46 -13.87 10.85
CA GLN A 6 6.80 -13.56 11.35
C GLN A 6 7.72 -13.15 10.19
N LEU A 7 7.63 -13.84 9.07
CA LEU A 7 8.41 -13.46 7.90
C LEU A 7 8.05 -12.06 7.45
N SER A 8 6.76 -11.74 7.42
CA SER A 8 6.28 -10.42 7.03
C SER A 8 6.84 -9.32 7.93
N THR A 9 6.93 -9.56 9.25
CA THR A 9 7.45 -8.56 10.18
C THR A 9 8.97 -8.41 10.11
N MET A 10 9.66 -9.35 9.51
CA MET A 10 11.12 -9.32 9.38
C MET A 10 11.58 -8.59 8.12
N THR A 11 10.68 -8.14 7.31
CA THR A 11 11.02 -7.43 6.07
C THR A 11 10.44 -6.02 6.11
N ASP A 12 11.22 -5.06 5.61
CA ASP A 12 10.78 -3.69 5.43
C ASP A 12 10.29 -3.44 4.02
N HIS A 13 10.08 -4.52 3.27
CA HIS A 13 9.65 -4.40 1.87
C HIS A 13 8.16 -4.14 1.75
N ILE A 14 7.82 -3.33 0.77
CA ILE A 14 6.44 -3.10 0.36
C ILE A 14 5.98 -4.32 -0.41
N LEU A 15 4.82 -4.86 -0.04
CA LEU A 15 4.26 -6.03 -0.72
C LEU A 15 3.18 -5.58 -1.69
N ILE A 16 3.32 -5.97 -2.96
CA ILE A 16 2.37 -5.58 -4.01
C ILE A 16 1.85 -6.85 -4.68
N SER A 17 0.53 -6.92 -4.83
CA SER A 17 -0.13 -8.04 -5.49
C SER A 17 -1.37 -7.55 -6.24
N GLN A 18 -1.95 -8.44 -7.05
CA GLN A 18 -3.16 -8.12 -7.80
C GLN A 18 -4.19 -9.22 -7.54
N PRO A 19 -4.85 -9.19 -6.36
CA PRO A 19 -5.85 -10.20 -6.02
C PRO A 19 -7.07 -10.08 -6.93
N SER A 20 -7.81 -11.18 -7.06
CA SER A 20 -9.04 -11.17 -7.82
C SER A 20 -10.11 -10.35 -7.08
N LYS A 21 -11.14 -9.94 -7.82
CA LYS A 21 -12.25 -9.21 -7.23
C LYS A 21 -12.91 -10.02 -6.12
N GLU A 22 -12.99 -11.35 -6.30
CA GLU A 22 -13.56 -12.22 -5.30
C GLU A 22 -12.75 -12.21 -4.01
N GLU A 23 -11.42 -12.28 -4.11
CA GLU A 23 -10.54 -12.21 -2.96
C GLU A 23 -10.66 -10.87 -2.24
N LEU A 24 -10.71 -9.78 -3.00
CA LEU A 24 -10.87 -8.44 -2.42
C LEU A 24 -12.20 -8.30 -1.70
N THR A 25 -13.26 -8.87 -2.27
CA THR A 25 -14.59 -8.85 -1.65
C THR A 25 -14.58 -9.63 -0.33
N GLU A 26 -13.91 -10.79 -0.29
CA GLU A 26 -13.81 -11.58 0.92
C GLU A 26 -13.05 -10.86 2.03
N ILE A 27 -12.00 -10.12 1.66
CA ILE A 27 -11.23 -9.33 2.62
C ILE A 27 -12.06 -8.14 3.12
N GLY A 28 -13.04 -7.69 2.34
CA GLY A 28 -13.87 -6.55 2.70
C GLY A 28 -13.31 -5.22 2.24
N VAL A 29 -12.40 -5.23 1.28
CA VAL A 29 -11.71 -4.03 0.80
C VAL A 29 -12.67 -2.94 0.36
N PHE A 30 -13.75 -3.32 -0.32
CA PHE A 30 -14.69 -2.34 -0.88
C PHE A 30 -15.53 -1.65 0.19
N GLN A 31 -15.44 -2.09 1.45
CA GLN A 31 -16.09 -1.44 2.59
C GLN A 31 -15.13 -0.50 3.32
N TRP A 32 -13.86 -0.51 2.98
CA TRP A 32 -12.86 0.36 3.62
C TRP A 32 -13.04 1.79 3.14
N PRO A 33 -12.65 2.78 3.96
CA PRO A 33 -12.70 4.18 3.53
C PRO A 33 -11.78 4.44 2.35
N ILE A 34 -12.04 5.53 1.65
CA ILE A 34 -11.25 5.97 0.51
C ILE A 34 -10.47 7.22 0.89
N TRP A 35 -9.19 7.23 0.54
CA TRP A 35 -8.32 8.39 0.68
C TRP A 35 -7.91 8.84 -0.71
N SER A 36 -7.92 10.16 -0.93
CA SER A 36 -7.54 10.76 -2.19
C SER A 36 -6.50 11.85 -1.97
N CYS A 37 -5.62 12.03 -2.95
CA CYS A 37 -4.60 13.07 -2.86
C CYS A 37 -4.21 13.51 -4.27
N GLU A 38 -3.97 14.81 -4.40
CA GLU A 38 -3.54 15.41 -5.67
C GLU A 38 -2.07 15.15 -5.92
N ILE A 39 -1.62 15.50 -7.12
CA ILE A 39 -0.19 15.42 -7.49
C ILE A 39 0.64 16.15 -6.43
N SER A 40 1.57 15.44 -5.83
CA SER A 40 2.40 15.98 -4.75
C SER A 40 3.53 15.02 -4.43
N GLU A 41 4.46 15.49 -3.60
CA GLU A 41 5.55 14.65 -3.11
C GLU A 41 5.74 14.96 -1.64
N PHE A 42 5.78 13.92 -0.79
CA PHE A 42 5.90 14.12 0.65
C PHE A 42 6.54 12.90 1.31
N PRO A 43 7.27 13.10 2.42
CA PRO A 43 7.76 11.99 3.23
C PRO A 43 6.63 11.44 4.08
N TRP A 44 6.71 10.14 4.36
CA TRP A 44 5.70 9.48 5.18
C TRP A 44 6.34 8.37 6.01
N GLU A 45 5.82 8.19 7.22
CA GLU A 45 6.26 7.09 8.07
C GLU A 45 5.02 6.34 8.57
N TYR A 46 5.07 5.01 8.47
CA TYR A 46 3.96 4.16 8.89
C TYR A 46 4.18 3.74 10.34
N SER A 47 3.33 4.21 11.25
CA SER A 47 3.37 3.77 12.64
C SER A 47 2.73 2.40 12.81
N VAL A 48 1.80 2.04 11.92
CA VAL A 48 1.18 0.72 11.89
C VAL A 48 1.13 0.25 10.43
N GLU A 49 0.90 -1.03 10.24
CA GLU A 49 0.78 -1.59 8.89
C GLU A 49 -0.46 -1.02 8.19
N GLU A 50 -0.31 -0.67 6.93
CA GLU A 50 -1.44 -0.24 6.10
C GLU A 50 -1.61 -1.18 4.93
N SER A 51 -2.86 -1.60 4.69
CA SER A 51 -3.25 -2.32 3.49
C SER A 51 -4.11 -1.40 2.65
N CYS A 52 -3.91 -1.38 1.33
CA CYS A 52 -4.71 -0.53 0.47
C CYS A 52 -4.89 -1.12 -0.91
N LEU A 53 -5.99 -0.74 -1.57
CA LEU A 53 -6.27 -1.08 -2.95
C LEU A 53 -6.30 0.21 -3.74
N ILE A 54 -5.46 0.32 -4.76
CA ILE A 54 -5.36 1.50 -5.59
C ILE A 54 -6.47 1.48 -6.63
N LEU A 55 -7.29 2.52 -6.62
CA LEU A 55 -8.41 2.68 -7.57
C LEU A 55 -8.01 3.55 -8.75
N GLU A 56 -7.27 4.62 -8.48
CA GLU A 56 -6.82 5.56 -9.49
C GLU A 56 -5.44 6.07 -9.10
N GLY A 57 -4.69 6.52 -10.09
CA GLY A 57 -3.45 7.22 -9.85
C GLY A 57 -2.23 6.52 -10.41
N ASP A 58 -1.10 7.17 -10.20
CA ASP A 58 0.21 6.70 -10.59
C ASP A 58 1.16 7.23 -9.51
N ILE A 59 1.72 6.33 -8.73
CA ILE A 59 2.49 6.69 -7.55
C ILE A 59 3.83 5.96 -7.55
N LYS A 60 4.89 6.67 -7.21
CA LYS A 60 6.17 6.06 -6.88
C LYS A 60 6.40 6.21 -5.39
N VAL A 61 6.75 5.11 -4.74
CA VAL A 61 7.07 5.11 -3.31
C VAL A 61 8.52 4.70 -3.17
N GLN A 62 9.33 5.58 -2.62
CA GLN A 62 10.76 5.37 -2.46
C GLN A 62 11.11 5.14 -1.01
N THR A 63 11.84 4.05 -0.75
CA THR A 63 12.44 3.77 0.56
C THR A 63 13.96 3.82 0.41
N ASP A 64 14.69 3.56 1.49
CA ASP A 64 16.14 3.48 1.44
C ASP A 64 16.62 2.19 0.76
N GLN A 65 15.71 1.26 0.48
CA GLN A 65 16.07 -0.04 -0.11
C GLN A 65 15.48 -0.25 -1.50
N GLU A 66 14.39 0.44 -1.84
CA GLU A 66 13.70 0.19 -3.11
C GLU A 66 12.86 1.38 -3.52
N THR A 67 12.51 1.41 -4.79
CA THR A 67 11.49 2.31 -5.31
C THR A 67 10.45 1.43 -6.00
N VAL A 68 9.20 1.56 -5.59
CA VAL A 68 8.12 0.78 -6.19
C VAL A 68 7.18 1.71 -6.95
N HIS A 69 6.62 1.20 -8.03
CA HIS A 69 5.66 1.92 -8.86
C HIS A 69 4.30 1.29 -8.66
N ILE A 70 3.36 2.06 -8.16
CA ILE A 70 2.04 1.60 -7.77
C ILE A 70 1.00 2.21 -8.72
N LYS A 71 0.06 1.39 -9.15
CA LYS A 71 -0.93 1.78 -10.15
C LYS A 71 -2.28 1.11 -9.87
N PRO A 72 -3.34 1.51 -10.56
CA PRO A 72 -4.68 0.95 -10.31
C PRO A 72 -4.70 -0.57 -10.40
N GLY A 73 -5.42 -1.18 -9.48
CA GLY A 73 -5.52 -2.63 -9.37
C GLY A 73 -4.52 -3.23 -8.41
N ASP A 74 -3.50 -2.50 -8.01
CA ASP A 74 -2.51 -3.00 -7.05
C ASP A 74 -3.08 -3.01 -5.64
N PHE A 75 -2.89 -4.14 -4.98
CA PHE A 75 -3.16 -4.27 -3.56
C PHE A 75 -1.81 -4.20 -2.86
N VAL A 76 -1.63 -3.21 -1.98
CA VAL A 76 -0.32 -2.87 -1.44
C VAL A 76 -0.36 -2.96 0.07
N ILE A 77 0.66 -3.60 0.65
CA ILE A 77 0.81 -3.65 2.10
C ILE A 77 2.10 -2.93 2.46
N PHE A 78 1.97 -1.86 3.25
CA PHE A 78 3.10 -1.10 3.77
C PHE A 78 3.37 -1.55 5.19
N PRO A 79 4.57 -2.05 5.48
CA PRO A 79 4.87 -2.58 6.81
C PRO A 79 4.95 -1.46 7.86
N SER A 80 4.64 -1.82 9.10
CA SER A 80 4.80 -0.92 10.24
C SER A 80 6.25 -0.49 10.37
N GLY A 81 6.47 0.78 10.64
CA GLY A 81 7.82 1.34 10.80
C GLY A 81 8.49 1.79 9.51
N LEU A 82 7.84 1.57 8.37
CA LEU A 82 8.42 1.95 7.08
C LEU A 82 8.49 3.46 6.95
N LYS A 83 9.67 3.95 6.55
CA LYS A 83 9.88 5.36 6.19
C LYS A 83 10.04 5.43 4.69
N CYS A 84 9.32 6.33 4.05
CA CYS A 84 9.31 6.42 2.60
C CYS A 84 8.98 7.82 2.14
N THR A 85 9.13 8.02 0.83
CA THR A 85 8.70 9.24 0.16
C THR A 85 7.68 8.84 -0.89
N TRP A 86 6.50 9.44 -0.81
CA TRP A 86 5.44 9.27 -1.79
C TRP A 86 5.57 10.33 -2.88
N LYS A 87 5.59 9.88 -4.11
CA LYS A 87 5.56 10.79 -5.25
C LYS A 87 4.32 10.47 -6.08
N ILE A 88 3.32 11.31 -5.97
CA ILE A 88 2.05 11.13 -6.67
C ILE A 88 2.19 11.83 -8.03
N ILE A 89 2.22 11.02 -9.09
CA ILE A 89 2.40 11.49 -10.47
C ILE A 89 1.06 11.82 -11.10
N LYS A 90 0.03 11.05 -10.75
CA LYS A 90 -1.37 11.31 -11.12
C LYS A 90 -2.21 11.22 -9.86
N PRO A 91 -3.26 12.02 -9.71
CA PRO A 91 -4.07 12.00 -8.48
C PRO A 91 -4.50 10.60 -8.10
N VAL A 92 -4.34 10.27 -6.82
CA VAL A 92 -4.57 8.94 -6.30
C VAL A 92 -5.90 8.85 -5.55
N ALA A 93 -6.55 7.68 -5.68
CA ALA A 93 -7.68 7.29 -4.84
C ALA A 93 -7.47 5.84 -4.46
N LYS A 94 -7.62 5.53 -3.18
CA LYS A 94 -7.40 4.16 -2.68
C LYS A 94 -8.34 3.85 -1.52
N HIS A 95 -8.78 2.58 -1.45
CA HIS A 95 -9.34 2.02 -0.22
C HIS A 95 -8.18 1.71 0.71
N PHE A 96 -8.33 1.96 2.01
CA PHE A 96 -7.25 1.70 2.96
C PHE A 96 -7.75 1.17 4.29
N SER A 97 -6.89 0.44 4.98
CA SER A 97 -7.15 -0.05 6.34
C SER A 97 -5.83 -0.16 7.09
N PHE A 98 -5.85 0.25 8.35
CA PHE A 98 -4.70 0.09 9.24
C PHE A 98 -4.94 -1.09 10.17
N THR A 99 -3.88 -1.83 10.47
CA THR A 99 -3.98 -2.98 11.38
C THR A 99 -3.05 -2.87 12.58
#